data_db8d2a805a6d3dafbdff015163596db9
#
_entry.id   db8d2a805a6d3dafbdff015163596db9
#
_cell.length_a   1.000
_cell.length_b   1.000
_cell.length_c   1.000
_cell.angle_alpha   90.00
_cell.angle_beta   90.00
_cell.angle_gamma   90.00
#
_symmetry.space_group_name_H-M   'P 1'
#
loop_
_entity.id
_entity.type
_entity.pdbx_description
1 polymer ?
#
loop_
_entity_poly.entity_id
_entity_poly.type
_entity_poly.pdbx_seq_one_letter_code
_entity_poly.pdbx_strand_id
1 'polypeptide(L)'
;MSSQDVLKNASTLASYNVLLQVMFRVLTFFLNAFTLRFVSKELIGVVNVRLTLLYSTLVFLSREAFRRACLSGVSGKNHSWRQVINLLWLTLPLGVLWAALLICVWLWLLEVPDPQTIPYYGPAVVLFALSGVQELLAEPLWVLAQAHMFVRLKVVAESLAMIAKCSITVVMVMFAREWGLYIFSAAHLVYTGFLVLCYAVYFIRFLGSKEAEEKGFPLHSVKDLLPRRAKGESLVDWSLAQLTWSFFKQSFLKQILTEGERYVMTFLNVLSFGDQGVYDIVNNLGSMVARFIFLPIEESFYIFFAKVLERGRDVKSQKQEDVAIAAEVLECLLKLVLVVGLIISVFGYAFSHLALDLYGGSLLSSGAGPTLLRFYSSYVLLLAVNGVTECFVFAAMSQGEVDKYNLVMLALSLSFLFLSYMLTWWAGSVGFILANCLNMGLRILHSVLYIHRYFLSSQWKPLRGLLPSPLLLLALAVSAVVTALSEGVFCCDSGWLLRLVHISVGAACLLGVLVAVLLTETRLIQFIRTQLLPKYRKKHT
;
A
#
# COMPACT_ATOMS: atom_id res chain seq x y z
N MET A 1 23.99 20.56 11.92
CA MET A 1 23.09 19.62 12.62
C MET A 1 23.92 18.45 13.14
N SER A 2 23.79 18.10 14.42
CA SER A 2 24.46 16.92 14.95
C SER A 2 23.81 15.64 14.39
N SER A 3 24.55 14.52 14.36
CA SER A 3 23.99 13.23 13.93
C SER A 3 22.78 12.79 14.77
N GLN A 4 22.72 13.23 16.04
CA GLN A 4 21.58 13.01 16.93
C GLN A 4 20.34 13.82 16.49
N ASP A 5 20.52 15.05 16.02
CA ASP A 5 19.40 15.88 15.52
C ASP A 5 18.83 15.30 14.24
N VAL A 6 19.69 14.78 13.35
CA VAL A 6 19.27 14.10 12.10
C VAL A 6 18.46 12.84 12.43
N LEU A 7 18.93 12.03 13.40
CA LEU A 7 18.26 10.81 13.82
C LEU A 7 16.89 11.11 14.47
N LYS A 8 16.84 12.14 15.34
CA LYS A 8 15.59 12.58 15.98
C LYS A 8 14.57 13.09 14.95
N ASN A 9 15.03 13.88 13.98
CA ASN A 9 14.18 14.39 12.91
C ASN A 9 13.68 13.26 12.00
N ALA A 10 14.55 12.29 11.65
CA ALA A 10 14.17 11.12 10.87
C ALA A 10 13.14 10.24 11.58
N SER A 11 13.31 10.02 12.90
CA SER A 11 12.35 9.28 13.73
C SER A 11 11.00 9.99 13.83
N THR A 12 11.03 11.32 13.99
CA THR A 12 9.82 12.15 14.02
C THR A 12 9.11 12.11 12.65
N LEU A 13 9.87 12.18 11.56
CA LEU A 13 9.37 12.06 10.19
C LEU A 13 8.65 10.72 9.97
N ALA A 14 9.29 9.61 10.38
CA ALA A 14 8.69 8.29 10.27
C ALA A 14 7.37 8.19 11.04
N SER A 15 7.34 8.69 12.29
CA SER A 15 6.13 8.69 13.12
C SER A 15 4.98 9.50 12.50
N TYR A 16 5.26 10.68 11.96
CA TYR A 16 4.25 11.49 11.27
C TYR A 16 3.75 10.85 9.98
N ASN A 17 4.64 10.22 9.19
CA ASN A 17 4.24 9.51 7.98
C ASN A 17 3.33 8.31 8.30
N VAL A 18 3.63 7.55 9.35
CA VAL A 18 2.78 6.43 9.80
C VAL A 18 1.41 6.95 10.24
N LEU A 19 1.38 8.00 11.08
CA LEU A 19 0.13 8.61 11.54
C LEU A 19 -0.73 9.10 10.36
N LEU A 20 -0.11 9.76 9.40
CA LEU A 20 -0.78 10.25 8.18
C LEU A 20 -1.37 9.09 7.36
N GLN A 21 -0.61 8.02 7.16
CA GLN A 21 -1.08 6.83 6.45
C GLN A 21 -2.28 6.18 7.15
N VAL A 22 -2.22 6.04 8.48
CA VAL A 22 -3.34 5.51 9.27
C VAL A 22 -4.58 6.39 9.13
N MET A 23 -4.41 7.70 9.29
CA MET A 23 -5.51 8.67 9.14
C MET A 23 -6.16 8.58 7.75
N PHE A 24 -5.37 8.55 6.67
CA PHE A 24 -5.91 8.44 5.31
C PHE A 24 -6.69 7.15 5.10
N ARG A 25 -6.20 6.05 5.63
CA ARG A 25 -6.88 4.75 5.52
C ARG A 25 -8.21 4.75 6.26
N VAL A 26 -8.22 5.30 7.47
CA VAL A 26 -9.45 5.42 8.27
C VAL A 26 -10.48 6.31 7.57
N LEU A 27 -10.06 7.49 7.09
CA LEU A 27 -10.95 8.38 6.33
C LEU A 27 -11.47 7.73 5.05
N THR A 28 -10.60 7.09 4.28
CA THR A 28 -10.99 6.40 3.04
C THR A 28 -11.92 5.22 3.33
N PHE A 29 -11.69 4.48 4.41
CA PHE A 29 -12.55 3.37 4.82
C PHE A 29 -13.98 3.84 5.09
N PHE A 30 -14.15 4.88 5.92
CA PHE A 30 -15.47 5.42 6.23
C PHE A 30 -16.12 6.11 5.02
N LEU A 31 -15.35 6.82 4.21
CA LEU A 31 -15.86 7.45 3.00
C LEU A 31 -16.39 6.40 2.01
N ASN A 32 -15.64 5.32 1.80
CA ASN A 32 -16.08 4.24 0.92
C ASN A 32 -17.34 3.55 1.47
N ALA A 33 -17.38 3.23 2.77
CA ALA A 33 -18.57 2.65 3.39
C ALA A 33 -19.81 3.57 3.26
N PHE A 34 -19.61 4.88 3.37
CA PHE A 34 -20.66 5.86 3.15
C PHE A 34 -21.10 5.92 1.68
N THR A 35 -20.16 6.08 0.75
CA THR A 35 -20.47 6.23 -0.68
C THR A 35 -21.15 4.99 -1.27
N LEU A 36 -20.79 3.79 -0.82
CA LEU A 36 -21.38 2.53 -1.24
C LEU A 36 -22.90 2.44 -1.00
N ARG A 37 -23.43 3.22 -0.07
CA ARG A 37 -24.87 3.26 0.22
C ARG A 37 -25.68 4.12 -0.75
N PHE A 38 -25.00 4.96 -1.53
CA PHE A 38 -25.64 5.96 -2.39
C PHE A 38 -25.26 5.83 -3.86
N VAL A 39 -24.19 5.12 -4.19
CA VAL A 39 -23.56 5.06 -5.50
C VAL A 39 -23.54 3.62 -6.02
N SER A 40 -23.77 3.42 -7.33
CA SER A 40 -23.76 2.09 -7.94
C SER A 40 -22.35 1.46 -7.96
N LYS A 41 -22.30 0.12 -7.97
CA LYS A 41 -21.03 -0.62 -8.05
C LYS A 41 -20.26 -0.37 -9.34
N GLU A 42 -20.97 -0.15 -10.44
CA GLU A 42 -20.42 0.16 -11.77
C GLU A 42 -19.66 1.50 -11.72
N LEU A 43 -20.29 2.51 -11.13
CA LEU A 43 -19.69 3.84 -10.98
C LEU A 43 -18.44 3.78 -10.09
N ILE A 44 -18.49 3.03 -9.01
CA ILE A 44 -17.32 2.82 -8.13
C ILE A 44 -16.21 2.09 -8.86
N GLY A 45 -16.53 1.06 -9.67
CA GLY A 45 -15.56 0.35 -10.49
C GLY A 45 -14.84 1.27 -11.46
N VAL A 46 -15.57 2.13 -12.15
CA VAL A 46 -14.98 3.13 -13.06
C VAL A 46 -14.08 4.11 -12.30
N VAL A 47 -14.53 4.65 -11.18
CA VAL A 47 -13.74 5.62 -10.38
C VAL A 47 -12.47 4.98 -9.81
N ASN A 48 -12.62 3.87 -9.10
CA ASN A 48 -11.52 3.28 -8.34
C ASN A 48 -10.52 2.52 -9.21
N VAL A 49 -10.98 1.89 -10.29
CA VAL A 49 -10.10 1.14 -11.17
C VAL A 49 -9.64 2.00 -12.33
N ARG A 50 -10.54 2.46 -13.18
CA ARG A 50 -10.17 3.11 -14.44
C ARG A 50 -9.67 4.54 -14.28
N LEU A 51 -10.43 5.40 -13.59
CA LEU A 51 -10.04 6.81 -13.44
C LEU A 51 -8.86 6.97 -12.47
N THR A 52 -8.81 6.17 -11.43
CA THR A 52 -7.66 6.15 -10.51
C THR A 52 -6.41 5.61 -11.21
N LEU A 53 -6.52 4.60 -12.08
CA LEU A 53 -5.39 4.11 -12.87
C LEU A 53 -4.86 5.18 -13.85
N LEU A 54 -5.75 5.89 -14.55
CA LEU A 54 -5.38 7.03 -15.40
C LEU A 54 -4.55 8.04 -14.63
N TYR A 55 -5.08 8.50 -13.50
CA TYR A 55 -4.43 9.49 -12.66
C TYR A 55 -3.10 8.98 -12.08
N SER A 56 -3.07 7.80 -11.50
CA SER A 56 -1.86 7.22 -10.91
C SER A 56 -0.76 7.02 -11.95
N THR A 57 -1.12 6.55 -13.14
CA THR A 57 -0.18 6.37 -14.26
C THR A 57 0.39 7.70 -14.74
N LEU A 58 -0.48 8.69 -14.98
CA LEU A 58 -0.08 10.03 -15.40
C LEU A 58 0.92 10.66 -14.43
N VAL A 59 0.53 10.70 -13.16
CA VAL A 59 1.31 11.36 -12.12
C VAL A 59 2.63 10.61 -11.87
N PHE A 60 2.60 9.28 -11.85
CA PHE A 60 3.79 8.46 -11.63
C PHE A 60 4.82 8.64 -12.76
N LEU A 61 4.39 8.51 -14.02
CA LEU A 61 5.28 8.65 -15.17
C LEU A 61 5.86 10.07 -15.30
N SER A 62 5.11 11.07 -14.86
CA SER A 62 5.54 12.47 -14.97
C SER A 62 6.54 12.86 -13.89
N ARG A 63 6.46 12.33 -12.66
CA ARG A 63 7.20 12.87 -11.50
C ARG A 63 8.14 11.92 -10.80
N GLU A 64 7.89 10.61 -10.79
CA GLU A 64 8.62 9.67 -9.91
C GLU A 64 10.13 9.66 -10.19
N ALA A 65 10.52 9.68 -11.47
CA ALA A 65 11.92 9.72 -11.87
C ALA A 65 12.62 11.01 -11.43
N PHE A 66 11.93 12.14 -11.55
CA PHE A 66 12.44 13.46 -11.14
C PHE A 66 12.62 13.54 -9.61
N ARG A 67 11.63 13.05 -8.86
CA ARG A 67 11.73 12.97 -7.39
C ARG A 67 12.94 12.20 -6.93
N ARG A 68 13.14 11.00 -7.50
CA ARG A 68 14.28 10.15 -7.16
C ARG A 68 15.60 10.79 -7.51
N ALA A 69 15.73 11.32 -8.71
CA ALA A 69 16.95 11.96 -9.17
C ALA A 69 17.29 13.20 -8.32
N CYS A 70 16.33 14.09 -8.08
CA CYS A 70 16.56 15.31 -7.33
C CYS A 70 16.82 15.06 -5.84
N LEU A 71 16.14 14.09 -5.20
CA LEU A 71 16.37 13.80 -3.79
C LEU A 71 17.66 13.01 -3.54
N SER A 72 18.05 12.10 -4.44
CA SER A 72 19.30 11.33 -4.31
C SER A 72 20.52 12.10 -4.79
N GLY A 73 20.40 12.87 -5.88
CA GLY A 73 21.50 13.58 -6.51
C GLY A 73 21.99 14.79 -5.71
N VAL A 74 21.08 15.50 -5.05
CA VAL A 74 21.40 16.72 -4.27
C VAL A 74 22.19 16.42 -3.00
N SER A 75 22.12 15.19 -2.47
CA SER A 75 22.82 14.81 -1.23
C SER A 75 24.36 14.72 -1.34
N GLY A 76 24.95 14.76 -2.54
CA GLY A 76 26.36 14.46 -2.72
C GLY A 76 27.20 15.46 -3.53
N LYS A 77 26.61 16.48 -4.16
CA LYS A 77 27.35 17.45 -5.01
C LYS A 77 26.78 18.87 -4.84
N ASN A 78 27.59 19.88 -5.10
CA ASN A 78 27.19 21.30 -5.16
C ASN A 78 26.30 21.58 -6.40
N HIS A 79 25.08 21.05 -6.41
CA HIS A 79 24.10 21.38 -7.45
C HIS A 79 23.42 22.72 -7.11
N SER A 80 23.26 23.56 -8.14
CA SER A 80 22.48 24.79 -8.02
C SER A 80 20.99 24.45 -7.88
N TRP A 81 20.35 24.89 -6.80
CA TRP A 81 18.91 24.68 -6.60
C TRP A 81 18.07 25.26 -7.75
N ARG A 82 18.56 26.27 -8.45
CA ARG A 82 17.89 26.80 -9.65
C ARG A 82 17.78 25.75 -10.74
N GLN A 83 18.88 25.05 -11.02
CA GLN A 83 18.90 24.00 -12.05
C GLN A 83 17.99 22.82 -11.67
N VAL A 84 17.95 22.48 -10.38
CA VAL A 84 17.04 21.46 -9.83
C VAL A 84 15.57 21.87 -10.01
N ILE A 85 15.23 23.13 -9.69
CA ILE A 85 13.87 23.66 -9.87
C ILE A 85 13.49 23.70 -11.35
N ASN A 86 14.40 24.15 -12.22
CA ASN A 86 14.16 24.15 -13.66
C ASN A 86 13.88 22.74 -14.19
N LEU A 87 14.64 21.75 -13.72
CA LEU A 87 14.43 20.35 -14.08
C LEU A 87 13.06 19.85 -13.59
N LEU A 88 12.66 20.19 -12.35
CA LEU A 88 11.38 19.80 -11.79
C LEU A 88 10.19 20.42 -12.51
N TRP A 89 10.33 21.64 -13.04
CA TRP A 89 9.27 22.25 -13.85
C TRP A 89 9.04 21.53 -15.20
N LEU A 90 9.98 20.69 -15.67
CA LEU A 90 9.75 19.84 -16.84
C LEU A 90 8.70 18.74 -16.59
N THR A 91 8.40 18.43 -15.34
CA THR A 91 7.30 17.49 -14.99
C THR A 91 5.96 17.97 -15.50
N LEU A 92 5.72 19.29 -15.54
CA LEU A 92 4.46 19.86 -16.00
C LEU A 92 4.19 19.65 -17.49
N PRO A 93 5.08 20.08 -18.44
CA PRO A 93 4.85 19.81 -19.86
C PRO A 93 4.84 18.32 -20.17
N LEU A 94 5.66 17.52 -19.48
CA LEU A 94 5.64 16.06 -19.61
C LEU A 94 4.30 15.50 -19.13
N GLY A 95 3.75 16.01 -18.03
CA GLY A 95 2.43 15.65 -17.52
C GLY A 95 1.30 16.01 -18.49
N VAL A 96 1.36 17.17 -19.13
CA VAL A 96 0.39 17.56 -20.18
C VAL A 96 0.46 16.59 -21.37
N LEU A 97 1.68 16.21 -21.80
CA LEU A 97 1.89 15.24 -22.87
C LEU A 97 1.29 13.88 -22.51
N TRP A 98 1.59 13.36 -21.31
CA TRP A 98 1.01 12.10 -20.82
C TRP A 98 -0.49 12.19 -20.64
N ALA A 99 -1.02 13.31 -20.15
CA ALA A 99 -2.47 13.53 -20.03
C ALA A 99 -3.16 13.43 -21.39
N ALA A 100 -2.65 14.12 -22.42
CA ALA A 100 -3.21 14.06 -23.77
C ALA A 100 -3.19 12.62 -24.33
N LEU A 101 -2.05 11.93 -24.21
CA LEU A 101 -1.90 10.55 -24.67
C LEU A 101 -2.87 9.60 -23.95
N LEU A 102 -2.93 9.68 -22.63
CA LEU A 102 -3.79 8.79 -21.83
C LEU A 102 -5.29 9.09 -22.03
N ILE A 103 -5.69 10.36 -22.19
CA ILE A 103 -7.06 10.70 -22.57
C ILE A 103 -7.43 10.04 -23.91
N CYS A 104 -6.56 10.11 -24.91
CA CYS A 104 -6.80 9.43 -26.19
C CYS A 104 -6.95 7.91 -26.02
N VAL A 105 -6.06 7.29 -25.21
CA VAL A 105 -6.15 5.84 -24.92
C VAL A 105 -7.46 5.51 -24.23
N TRP A 106 -7.88 6.27 -23.19
CA TRP A 106 -9.08 5.99 -22.41
C TRP A 106 -10.39 6.22 -23.17
N LEU A 107 -10.42 7.16 -24.11
CA LEU A 107 -11.65 7.50 -24.85
C LEU A 107 -11.78 6.76 -26.18
N TRP A 108 -10.66 6.38 -26.82
CA TRP A 108 -10.72 5.82 -28.18
C TRP A 108 -10.24 4.37 -28.26
N LEU A 109 -9.33 3.94 -27.39
CA LEU A 109 -8.78 2.59 -27.44
C LEU A 109 -9.46 1.64 -26.45
N LEU A 110 -9.89 2.15 -25.28
CA LEU A 110 -10.55 1.34 -24.27
C LEU A 110 -12.06 1.32 -24.45
N GLU A 111 -12.70 0.27 -23.92
CA GLU A 111 -14.16 0.18 -23.88
C GLU A 111 -14.74 1.32 -23.02
N VAL A 112 -15.67 2.06 -23.62
CA VAL A 112 -16.39 3.15 -22.96
C VAL A 112 -17.66 2.58 -22.32
N PRO A 113 -17.94 2.90 -21.03
CA PRO A 113 -19.18 2.48 -20.40
C PRO A 113 -20.41 3.04 -21.10
N ASP A 114 -21.54 2.31 -21.01
CA ASP A 114 -22.82 2.76 -21.54
C ASP A 114 -23.22 4.09 -20.87
N PRO A 115 -23.49 5.15 -21.65
CA PRO A 115 -23.91 6.45 -21.12
C PRO A 115 -25.20 6.42 -20.29
N GLN A 116 -26.06 5.41 -20.46
CA GLN A 116 -27.29 5.25 -19.66
C GLN A 116 -26.98 4.77 -18.24
N THR A 117 -25.97 3.92 -18.08
CA THR A 117 -25.54 3.40 -16.77
C THR A 117 -24.53 4.29 -16.09
N ILE A 118 -23.62 4.89 -16.85
CA ILE A 118 -22.54 5.75 -16.35
C ILE A 118 -22.47 7.03 -17.21
N PRO A 119 -23.26 8.03 -16.87
CA PRO A 119 -23.25 9.29 -17.59
C PRO A 119 -21.95 10.06 -17.36
N TYR A 120 -21.57 10.90 -18.32
CA TYR A 120 -20.46 11.84 -18.23
C TYR A 120 -19.04 11.22 -18.13
N TYR A 121 -18.86 10.00 -18.66
CA TYR A 121 -17.56 9.32 -18.62
C TYR A 121 -16.45 10.12 -19.31
N GLY A 122 -16.65 10.60 -20.53
CA GLY A 122 -15.64 11.37 -21.28
C GLY A 122 -15.16 12.63 -20.54
N PRO A 123 -16.07 13.52 -20.12
CA PRO A 123 -15.67 14.66 -19.30
C PRO A 123 -14.97 14.28 -17.98
N ALA A 124 -15.39 13.19 -17.32
CA ALA A 124 -14.74 12.72 -16.10
C ALA A 124 -13.28 12.28 -16.34
N VAL A 125 -13.00 11.59 -17.44
CA VAL A 125 -11.65 11.22 -17.86
C VAL A 125 -10.77 12.47 -18.01
N VAL A 126 -11.28 13.50 -18.69
CA VAL A 126 -10.56 14.77 -18.89
C VAL A 126 -10.29 15.47 -17.55
N LEU A 127 -11.30 15.54 -16.67
CA LEU A 127 -11.15 16.18 -15.35
C LEU A 127 -10.18 15.44 -14.43
N PHE A 128 -10.15 14.10 -14.46
CA PHE A 128 -9.17 13.32 -13.72
C PHE A 128 -7.75 13.53 -14.26
N ALA A 129 -7.57 13.56 -15.57
CA ALA A 129 -6.28 13.88 -16.18
C ALA A 129 -5.83 15.31 -15.82
N LEU A 130 -6.75 16.29 -15.87
CA LEU A 130 -6.49 17.66 -15.47
C LEU A 130 -6.09 17.78 -14.00
N SER A 131 -6.72 17.01 -13.10
CA SER A 131 -6.34 17.00 -11.68
C SER A 131 -4.92 16.46 -11.49
N GLY A 132 -4.49 15.46 -12.27
CA GLY A 132 -3.11 14.99 -12.27
C GLY A 132 -2.12 16.06 -12.73
N VAL A 133 -2.43 16.78 -13.80
CA VAL A 133 -1.61 17.91 -14.26
C VAL A 133 -1.58 19.05 -13.22
N GLN A 134 -2.72 19.34 -12.59
CA GLN A 134 -2.79 20.32 -11.51
C GLN A 134 -1.90 19.95 -10.33
N GLU A 135 -1.84 18.69 -9.94
CA GLU A 135 -0.97 18.23 -8.85
C GLU A 135 0.52 18.46 -9.17
N LEU A 136 0.94 18.31 -10.43
CA LEU A 136 2.32 18.54 -10.85
C LEU A 136 2.80 19.99 -10.64
N LEU A 137 1.89 20.97 -10.51
CA LEU A 137 2.24 22.33 -10.12
C LEU A 137 2.86 22.43 -8.72
N ALA A 138 2.52 21.50 -7.83
CA ALA A 138 3.10 21.45 -6.49
C ALA A 138 4.46 20.73 -6.47
N GLU A 139 4.87 20.06 -7.54
CA GLU A 139 6.02 19.15 -7.54
C GLU A 139 7.34 19.83 -7.16
N PRO A 140 7.72 21.00 -7.73
CA PRO A 140 8.93 21.70 -7.32
C PRO A 140 8.94 22.07 -5.83
N LEU A 141 7.79 22.47 -5.30
CA LEU A 141 7.61 22.85 -3.90
C LEU A 141 7.66 21.62 -2.97
N TRP A 142 7.07 20.53 -3.41
CA TRP A 142 7.08 19.26 -2.67
C TRP A 142 8.51 18.71 -2.54
N VAL A 143 9.27 18.66 -3.65
CA VAL A 143 10.66 18.17 -3.62
C VAL A 143 11.53 19.07 -2.74
N LEU A 144 11.36 20.38 -2.85
CA LEU A 144 12.06 21.36 -2.01
C LEU A 144 11.75 21.15 -0.53
N ALA A 145 10.49 20.93 -0.17
CA ALA A 145 10.06 20.63 1.19
C ALA A 145 10.66 19.32 1.72
N GLN A 146 10.71 18.27 0.89
CA GLN A 146 11.30 16.99 1.28
C GLN A 146 12.82 17.07 1.47
N ALA A 147 13.53 17.75 0.56
CA ALA A 147 14.97 17.93 0.64
C ALA A 147 15.40 18.70 1.89
N HIS A 148 14.57 19.65 2.35
CA HIS A 148 14.83 20.45 3.56
C HIS A 148 14.10 19.94 4.80
N MET A 149 13.52 18.70 4.73
CA MET A 149 12.88 18.04 5.87
C MET A 149 11.68 18.79 6.48
N PHE A 150 10.87 19.48 5.67
CA PHE A 150 9.65 20.16 6.13
C PHE A 150 8.48 19.17 6.31
N VAL A 151 8.63 18.27 7.25
CA VAL A 151 7.72 17.15 7.50
C VAL A 151 6.31 17.61 7.84
N ARG A 152 6.22 18.62 8.74
CA ARG A 152 4.91 19.15 9.18
C ARG A 152 4.10 19.70 8.01
N LEU A 153 4.77 20.37 7.06
CA LEU A 153 4.12 20.89 5.87
C LEU A 153 3.46 19.78 5.05
N LYS A 154 4.19 18.69 4.81
CA LYS A 154 3.64 17.53 4.07
C LYS A 154 2.40 16.99 4.75
N VAL A 155 2.49 16.70 6.05
CA VAL A 155 1.37 16.12 6.82
C VAL A 155 0.15 17.04 6.80
N VAL A 156 0.33 18.33 7.03
CA VAL A 156 -0.76 19.30 7.05
C VAL A 156 -1.39 19.46 5.67
N ALA A 157 -0.58 19.63 4.63
CA ALA A 157 -1.08 19.82 3.26
C ALA A 157 -1.88 18.60 2.77
N GLU A 158 -1.33 17.40 2.91
CA GLU A 158 -2.00 16.16 2.50
C GLU A 158 -3.26 15.89 3.33
N SER A 159 -3.23 16.16 4.65
CA SER A 159 -4.39 15.98 5.52
C SER A 159 -5.54 16.93 5.17
N LEU A 160 -5.25 18.22 4.99
CA LEU A 160 -6.26 19.21 4.61
C LEU A 160 -6.87 18.90 3.24
N ALA A 161 -6.03 18.55 2.27
CA ALA A 161 -6.50 18.15 0.94
C ALA A 161 -7.42 16.93 1.00
N MET A 162 -7.07 15.92 1.80
CA MET A 162 -7.89 14.71 1.97
C MET A 162 -9.21 14.99 2.67
N ILE A 163 -9.20 15.80 3.73
CA ILE A 163 -10.41 16.22 4.43
C ILE A 163 -11.34 17.00 3.47
N ALA A 164 -10.79 17.92 2.69
CA ALA A 164 -11.56 18.68 1.69
C ALA A 164 -12.18 17.73 0.63
N LYS A 165 -11.42 16.77 0.11
CA LYS A 165 -11.92 15.76 -0.82
C LYS A 165 -13.08 14.96 -0.20
N CYS A 166 -12.90 14.44 1.00
CA CYS A 166 -13.93 13.66 1.70
C CYS A 166 -15.19 14.50 1.95
N SER A 167 -15.04 15.71 2.43
CA SER A 167 -16.17 16.62 2.72
C SER A 167 -16.97 16.92 1.46
N ILE A 168 -16.31 17.28 0.36
CA ILE A 168 -16.99 17.54 -0.92
C ILE A 168 -17.65 16.27 -1.46
N THR A 169 -17.00 15.12 -1.41
CA THR A 169 -17.61 13.87 -1.86
C THR A 169 -18.91 13.60 -1.09
N VAL A 170 -18.87 13.69 0.24
CA VAL A 170 -20.05 13.47 1.09
C VAL A 170 -21.17 14.45 0.75
N VAL A 171 -20.86 15.75 0.69
CA VAL A 171 -21.85 16.79 0.38
C VAL A 171 -22.48 16.56 -1.00
N MET A 172 -21.66 16.32 -2.02
CA MET A 172 -22.17 16.12 -3.38
C MET A 172 -22.96 14.81 -3.53
N VAL A 173 -22.55 13.74 -2.87
CA VAL A 173 -23.31 12.48 -2.86
C VAL A 173 -24.68 12.65 -2.18
N MET A 174 -24.79 13.51 -1.16
CA MET A 174 -26.06 13.78 -0.49
C MET A 174 -26.99 14.70 -1.28
N PHE A 175 -26.46 15.74 -1.92
CA PHE A 175 -27.28 16.83 -2.50
C PHE A 175 -27.29 16.85 -4.04
N ALA A 176 -26.33 16.23 -4.70
CA ALA A 176 -26.16 16.26 -6.15
C ALA A 176 -25.88 14.87 -6.73
N ARG A 177 -26.58 13.86 -6.24
CA ARG A 177 -26.35 12.44 -6.59
C ARG A 177 -26.44 12.15 -8.09
N GLU A 178 -27.27 12.88 -8.80
CA GLU A 178 -27.46 12.79 -10.25
C GLU A 178 -26.22 13.18 -11.08
N TRP A 179 -25.25 13.87 -10.48
CA TRP A 179 -24.02 14.27 -11.14
C TRP A 179 -23.04 13.09 -11.36
N GLY A 180 -23.29 11.91 -10.79
CA GLY A 180 -22.56 10.68 -11.08
C GLY A 180 -21.04 10.84 -10.95
N LEU A 181 -20.32 10.66 -12.07
CA LEU A 181 -18.86 10.75 -12.10
C LEU A 181 -18.29 12.13 -11.82
N TYR A 182 -19.05 13.20 -12.05
CA TYR A 182 -18.60 14.58 -11.74
C TYR A 182 -18.33 14.77 -10.26
N ILE A 183 -19.04 14.08 -9.37
CA ILE A 183 -18.82 14.15 -7.92
C ILE A 183 -17.36 13.81 -7.58
N PHE A 184 -16.91 12.68 -8.09
CA PHE A 184 -15.56 12.18 -7.82
C PHE A 184 -14.49 13.01 -8.53
N SER A 185 -14.79 13.49 -9.75
CA SER A 185 -13.90 14.36 -10.52
C SER A 185 -13.70 15.70 -9.82
N ALA A 186 -14.78 16.33 -9.38
CA ALA A 186 -14.72 17.60 -8.63
C ALA A 186 -13.98 17.43 -7.30
N ALA A 187 -14.29 16.37 -6.55
CA ALA A 187 -13.59 16.06 -5.31
C ALA A 187 -12.09 15.87 -5.51
N HIS A 188 -11.70 15.26 -6.63
CA HIS A 188 -10.28 15.05 -6.95
C HIS A 188 -9.56 16.32 -7.36
N LEU A 189 -10.21 17.18 -8.16
CA LEU A 189 -9.72 18.52 -8.49
C LEU A 189 -9.53 19.38 -7.23
N VAL A 190 -10.48 19.32 -6.29
CA VAL A 190 -10.36 20.03 -5.02
C VAL A 190 -9.19 19.49 -4.20
N TYR A 191 -9.02 18.18 -4.14
CA TYR A 191 -7.87 17.55 -3.45
C TYR A 191 -6.54 18.11 -3.98
N THR A 192 -6.34 18.04 -5.30
CA THR A 192 -5.09 18.50 -5.92
C THR A 192 -4.93 20.03 -5.82
N GLY A 193 -6.02 20.79 -5.95
CA GLY A 193 -6.04 22.25 -5.77
C GLY A 193 -5.64 22.68 -4.36
N PHE A 194 -6.19 22.03 -3.33
CA PHE A 194 -5.80 22.30 -1.94
C PHE A 194 -4.34 21.93 -1.67
N LEU A 195 -3.86 20.83 -2.25
CA LEU A 195 -2.47 20.44 -2.13
C LEU A 195 -1.54 21.53 -2.69
N VAL A 196 -1.79 21.97 -3.92
CA VAL A 196 -1.02 23.07 -4.58
C VAL A 196 -1.11 24.34 -3.76
N LEU A 197 -2.30 24.72 -3.31
CA LEU A 197 -2.53 25.92 -2.53
C LEU A 197 -1.75 25.91 -1.20
N CYS A 198 -1.78 24.80 -0.46
CA CYS A 198 -1.07 24.67 0.81
C CYS A 198 0.43 24.85 0.63
N TYR A 199 1.03 24.18 -0.37
CA TYR A 199 2.46 24.34 -0.65
C TYR A 199 2.79 25.76 -1.12
N ALA A 200 2.01 26.34 -2.04
CA ALA A 200 2.23 27.67 -2.53
C ALA A 200 2.14 28.73 -1.42
N VAL A 201 1.08 28.70 -0.62
CA VAL A 201 0.89 29.65 0.51
C VAL A 201 2.01 29.52 1.54
N TYR A 202 2.43 28.30 1.85
CA TYR A 202 3.53 28.09 2.78
C TYR A 202 4.83 28.71 2.27
N PHE A 203 5.24 28.41 1.03
CA PHE A 203 6.50 28.93 0.49
C PHE A 203 6.46 30.43 0.22
N ILE A 204 5.32 30.99 -0.19
CA ILE A 204 5.16 32.46 -0.34
C ILE A 204 5.37 33.17 1.01
N ARG A 205 4.89 32.58 2.11
CA ARG A 205 5.07 33.16 3.45
C ARG A 205 6.43 32.87 4.06
N PHE A 206 7.02 31.71 3.76
CA PHE A 206 8.30 31.29 4.31
C PHE A 206 9.48 32.03 3.66
N LEU A 207 9.45 32.21 2.32
CA LEU A 207 10.51 32.91 1.59
C LEU A 207 10.50 34.39 1.95
N GLY A 208 11.66 34.91 2.36
CA GLY A 208 11.81 36.28 2.87
C GLY A 208 11.48 36.43 4.37
N SER A 209 11.17 35.34 5.09
CA SER A 209 11.01 35.36 6.54
C SER A 209 12.38 35.25 7.24
N LYS A 210 12.47 35.77 8.47
CA LYS A 210 13.67 35.61 9.33
C LYS A 210 14.04 34.13 9.55
N GLU A 211 13.02 33.26 9.62
CA GLU A 211 13.21 31.82 9.78
C GLU A 211 13.93 31.19 8.57
N ALA A 212 13.67 31.67 7.36
CA ALA A 212 14.36 31.22 6.15
C ALA A 212 15.84 31.64 6.14
N GLU A 213 16.12 32.86 6.60
CA GLU A 213 17.50 33.36 6.72
C GLU A 213 18.28 32.59 7.80
N GLU A 214 17.69 32.39 8.99
CA GLU A 214 18.31 31.63 10.09
C GLU A 214 18.61 30.16 9.70
N LYS A 215 17.77 29.55 8.88
CA LYS A 215 17.98 28.19 8.36
C LYS A 215 18.93 28.12 7.17
N GLY A 216 19.43 29.25 6.69
CA GLY A 216 20.31 29.29 5.51
C GLY A 216 19.63 28.72 4.25
N PHE A 217 18.35 29.04 4.04
CA PHE A 217 17.57 28.47 2.94
C PHE A 217 18.11 28.99 1.59
N PRO A 218 18.28 28.11 0.58
CA PRO A 218 19.01 28.47 -0.66
C PRO A 218 18.26 29.42 -1.59
N LEU A 219 16.98 29.68 -1.33
CA LEU A 219 16.12 30.55 -2.14
C LEU A 219 15.66 31.73 -1.29
N HIS A 220 15.68 32.93 -1.88
CA HIS A 220 15.37 34.16 -1.15
C HIS A 220 14.07 34.83 -1.62
N SER A 221 13.60 34.51 -2.82
CA SER A 221 12.42 35.15 -3.42
C SER A 221 11.47 34.12 -4.03
N VAL A 222 10.19 34.44 -4.00
CA VAL A 222 9.15 33.66 -4.71
C VAL A 222 9.45 33.50 -6.20
N LYS A 223 10.15 34.49 -6.80
CA LYS A 223 10.60 34.42 -8.20
C LYS A 223 11.62 33.32 -8.45
N ASP A 224 12.35 32.86 -7.43
CA ASP A 224 13.33 31.79 -7.54
C ASP A 224 12.66 30.40 -7.60
N LEU A 225 11.37 30.31 -7.29
CA LEU A 225 10.56 29.11 -7.47
C LEU A 225 10.12 28.87 -8.92
N LEU A 226 10.21 29.90 -9.76
CA LEU A 226 9.84 29.81 -11.17
C LEU A 226 11.07 29.47 -12.02
N PRO A 227 10.89 28.83 -13.20
CA PRO A 227 11.99 28.48 -14.06
C PRO A 227 12.72 29.75 -14.55
N ARG A 228 14.01 29.83 -14.31
CA ARG A 228 14.84 30.99 -14.69
C ARG A 228 16.22 30.54 -15.16
N ARG A 229 16.75 31.22 -16.18
CA ARG A 229 18.11 31.06 -16.63
C ARG A 229 19.04 32.06 -15.93
N ALA A 230 20.07 31.57 -15.25
CA ALA A 230 21.15 32.43 -14.77
C ALA A 230 22.14 32.74 -15.89
N LYS A 231 22.73 33.95 -15.87
CA LYS A 231 23.78 34.32 -16.85
C LYS A 231 24.98 33.41 -16.62
N GLY A 232 25.36 32.66 -17.65
CA GLY A 232 26.54 31.78 -17.63
C GLY A 232 26.29 30.35 -17.15
N GLU A 233 25.08 29.99 -16.69
CA GLU A 233 24.74 28.63 -16.32
C GLU A 233 23.83 27.96 -17.36
N SER A 234 23.93 26.64 -17.48
CA SER A 234 22.97 25.83 -18.25
C SER A 234 21.60 25.86 -17.57
N LEU A 235 20.53 25.78 -18.34
CA LEU A 235 19.16 25.79 -17.84
C LEU A 235 18.88 24.61 -16.89
N VAL A 236 19.50 23.48 -17.19
CA VAL A 236 19.36 22.21 -16.45
C VAL A 236 20.75 21.60 -16.29
N ASP A 237 20.99 20.96 -15.16
CA ASP A 237 22.18 20.13 -14.96
C ASP A 237 22.02 18.82 -15.75
N TRP A 238 22.91 18.62 -16.74
CA TRP A 238 22.85 17.47 -17.63
C TRP A 238 23.12 16.14 -16.92
N SER A 239 23.94 16.14 -15.88
CA SER A 239 24.22 14.94 -15.10
C SER A 239 22.96 14.48 -14.35
N LEU A 240 22.21 15.44 -13.79
CA LEU A 240 20.94 15.18 -13.11
C LEU A 240 19.84 14.75 -14.10
N ALA A 241 19.82 15.31 -15.29
CA ALA A 241 18.90 14.90 -16.36
C ALA A 241 19.15 13.45 -16.83
N GLN A 242 20.41 13.05 -16.98
CA GLN A 242 20.78 11.66 -17.31
C GLN A 242 20.39 10.69 -16.19
N LEU A 243 20.58 11.08 -14.94
CA LEU A 243 20.14 10.30 -13.78
C LEU A 243 18.61 10.14 -13.77
N THR A 244 17.89 11.23 -14.07
CA THR A 244 16.42 11.21 -14.19
C THR A 244 15.97 10.24 -15.28
N TRP A 245 16.62 10.23 -16.44
CA TRP A 245 16.31 9.27 -17.52
C TRP A 245 16.57 7.82 -17.12
N SER A 246 17.63 7.57 -16.38
CA SER A 246 17.90 6.22 -15.83
C SER A 246 16.82 5.77 -14.87
N PHE A 247 16.37 6.63 -13.94
CA PHE A 247 15.27 6.33 -13.04
C PHE A 247 13.92 6.20 -13.75
N PHE A 248 13.70 6.94 -14.85
CA PHE A 248 12.47 6.81 -15.63
C PHE A 248 12.28 5.39 -16.18
N LYS A 249 13.31 4.77 -16.72
CA LYS A 249 13.25 3.38 -17.21
C LYS A 249 12.89 2.40 -16.10
N GLN A 250 13.48 2.56 -14.91
CA GLN A 250 13.18 1.72 -13.75
C GLN A 250 11.76 1.96 -13.21
N SER A 251 11.35 3.22 -13.17
CA SER A 251 10.02 3.61 -12.67
C SER A 251 8.92 3.12 -13.58
N PHE A 252 9.11 3.15 -14.90
CA PHE A 252 8.13 2.64 -15.87
C PHE A 252 7.79 1.15 -15.61
N LEU A 253 8.84 0.32 -15.46
CA LEU A 253 8.64 -1.09 -15.15
C LEU A 253 7.97 -1.30 -13.79
N LYS A 254 8.40 -0.53 -12.78
CA LYS A 254 7.79 -0.58 -11.45
C LYS A 254 6.30 -0.23 -11.48
N GLN A 255 5.90 0.76 -12.28
CA GLN A 255 4.49 1.15 -12.42
C GLN A 255 3.64 0.01 -12.99
N ILE A 256 4.12 -0.64 -14.06
CA ILE A 256 3.42 -1.79 -14.65
C ILE A 256 3.25 -2.91 -13.63
N LEU A 257 4.28 -3.20 -12.84
CA LEU A 257 4.20 -4.27 -11.84
C LEU A 257 3.32 -3.91 -10.64
N THR A 258 3.31 -2.65 -10.24
CA THR A 258 2.53 -2.19 -9.07
C THR A 258 1.03 -2.11 -9.38
N GLU A 259 0.68 -1.59 -10.55
CA GLU A 259 -0.71 -1.42 -10.98
C GLU A 259 -1.18 -2.55 -11.93
N GLY A 260 -0.43 -3.64 -12.00
CA GLY A 260 -0.62 -4.73 -12.97
C GLY A 260 -2.03 -5.28 -13.01
N GLU A 261 -2.68 -5.51 -11.87
CA GLU A 261 -4.06 -5.99 -11.79
C GLU A 261 -5.04 -5.00 -12.45
N ARG A 262 -4.89 -3.71 -12.14
CA ARG A 262 -5.74 -2.67 -12.73
C ARG A 262 -5.50 -2.52 -14.23
N TYR A 263 -4.25 -2.69 -14.69
CA TYR A 263 -3.96 -2.71 -16.12
C TYR A 263 -4.64 -3.91 -16.80
N VAL A 264 -4.54 -5.11 -16.23
CA VAL A 264 -5.22 -6.30 -16.76
C VAL A 264 -6.73 -6.07 -16.82
N MET A 265 -7.35 -5.58 -15.75
CA MET A 265 -8.80 -5.29 -15.71
C MET A 265 -9.20 -4.24 -16.76
N THR A 266 -8.38 -3.20 -16.92
CA THR A 266 -8.71 -2.06 -17.77
C THR A 266 -8.47 -2.31 -19.25
N PHE A 267 -7.32 -2.92 -19.62
CA PHE A 267 -6.93 -3.12 -21.02
C PHE A 267 -7.47 -4.40 -21.63
N LEU A 268 -7.61 -5.45 -20.83
CA LEU A 268 -8.09 -6.75 -21.33
C LEU A 268 -9.58 -6.99 -21.08
N ASN A 269 -10.21 -6.09 -20.35
CA ASN A 269 -11.68 -6.06 -20.13
C ASN A 269 -12.26 -7.38 -19.62
N VAL A 270 -11.52 -8.07 -18.74
CA VAL A 270 -11.85 -9.43 -18.26
C VAL A 270 -12.99 -9.46 -17.24
N LEU A 271 -13.37 -8.30 -16.70
CA LEU A 271 -14.44 -8.14 -15.70
C LEU A 271 -15.37 -7.00 -16.06
N SER A 272 -16.67 -7.15 -15.75
CA SER A 272 -17.62 -6.05 -15.81
C SER A 272 -17.23 -4.88 -14.89
N PHE A 273 -17.67 -3.66 -15.17
CA PHE A 273 -17.36 -2.49 -14.33
C PHE A 273 -17.81 -2.68 -12.88
N GLY A 274 -18.96 -3.33 -12.67
CA GLY A 274 -19.45 -3.66 -11.32
C GLY A 274 -18.55 -4.64 -10.60
N ASP A 275 -18.09 -5.69 -11.27
CA ASP A 275 -17.18 -6.68 -10.67
C ASP A 275 -15.80 -6.10 -10.38
N GLN A 276 -15.30 -5.18 -11.24
CA GLN A 276 -14.08 -4.42 -10.98
C GLN A 276 -14.20 -3.60 -9.69
N GLY A 277 -15.36 -2.95 -9.48
CA GLY A 277 -15.65 -2.17 -8.28
C GLY A 277 -15.69 -3.03 -7.02
N VAL A 278 -16.42 -4.14 -7.07
CA VAL A 278 -16.51 -5.09 -5.94
C VAL A 278 -15.14 -5.68 -5.60
N TYR A 279 -14.38 -6.08 -6.63
CA TYR A 279 -13.02 -6.59 -6.46
C TYR A 279 -12.10 -5.57 -5.76
N ASP A 280 -12.06 -4.32 -6.25
CA ASP A 280 -11.20 -3.27 -5.68
C ASP A 280 -11.54 -2.98 -4.21
N ILE A 281 -12.84 -2.95 -3.87
CA ILE A 281 -13.29 -2.73 -2.48
C ILE A 281 -12.85 -3.89 -1.60
N VAL A 282 -13.09 -5.13 -2.02
CA VAL A 282 -12.70 -6.33 -1.26
C VAL A 282 -11.18 -6.42 -1.11
N ASN A 283 -10.43 -6.12 -2.16
CA ASN A 283 -8.96 -6.07 -2.13
C ASN A 283 -8.45 -5.02 -1.14
N ASN A 284 -9.05 -3.83 -1.14
CA ASN A 284 -8.70 -2.77 -0.20
C ASN A 284 -9.05 -3.16 1.25
N LEU A 285 -10.23 -3.72 1.48
CA LEU A 285 -10.69 -4.17 2.80
C LEU A 285 -9.81 -5.31 3.34
N GLY A 286 -9.59 -6.35 2.54
CA GLY A 286 -8.77 -7.51 2.92
C GLY A 286 -7.31 -7.16 3.16
N SER A 287 -6.74 -6.26 2.35
CA SER A 287 -5.35 -5.82 2.49
C SER A 287 -5.10 -4.92 3.71
N MET A 288 -6.14 -4.40 4.36
CA MET A 288 -5.98 -3.60 5.59
C MET A 288 -5.26 -4.37 6.69
N VAL A 289 -5.60 -5.64 6.88
CA VAL A 289 -4.94 -6.49 7.89
C VAL A 289 -3.44 -6.59 7.63
N ALA A 290 -3.06 -6.87 6.38
CA ALA A 290 -1.66 -6.97 6.00
C ALA A 290 -0.91 -5.65 6.26
N ARG A 291 -1.51 -4.53 5.95
CA ARG A 291 -0.91 -3.19 6.09
C ARG A 291 -0.82 -2.70 7.53
N PHE A 292 -1.78 -3.07 8.40
CA PHE A 292 -1.80 -2.59 9.78
C PHE A 292 -1.06 -3.51 10.76
N ILE A 293 -1.06 -4.81 10.51
CA ILE A 293 -0.50 -5.81 11.41
C ILE A 293 0.86 -6.29 10.90
N PHE A 294 0.93 -6.78 9.66
CA PHE A 294 2.12 -7.48 9.18
C PHE A 294 3.22 -6.52 8.74
N LEU A 295 2.92 -5.46 8.01
CA LEU A 295 3.94 -4.53 7.52
C LEU A 295 4.80 -3.90 8.63
N PRO A 296 4.25 -3.41 9.76
CA PRO A 296 5.08 -2.90 10.87
C PRO A 296 5.98 -3.98 11.49
N ILE A 297 5.52 -5.22 11.54
CA ILE A 297 6.33 -6.36 12.01
C ILE A 297 7.49 -6.59 11.05
N GLU A 298 7.21 -6.69 9.75
CA GLU A 298 8.20 -6.89 8.70
C GLU A 298 9.29 -5.81 8.72
N GLU A 299 8.92 -4.54 8.75
CA GLU A 299 9.87 -3.41 8.78
C GLU A 299 10.75 -3.44 10.03
N SER A 300 10.17 -3.70 11.19
CA SER A 300 10.89 -3.72 12.46
C SER A 300 11.91 -4.86 12.53
N PHE A 301 11.49 -6.05 12.08
CA PHE A 301 12.34 -7.23 12.15
C PHE A 301 13.33 -7.35 10.99
N TYR A 302 13.06 -6.72 9.84
CA TYR A 302 14.07 -6.53 8.82
C TYR A 302 15.30 -5.77 9.37
N ILE A 303 15.05 -4.67 10.09
CA ILE A 303 16.12 -3.90 10.72
C ILE A 303 16.86 -4.73 11.77
N PHE A 304 16.13 -5.53 12.55
CA PHE A 304 16.71 -6.44 13.53
C PHE A 304 17.64 -7.46 12.87
N PHE A 305 17.16 -8.22 11.87
CA PHE A 305 17.97 -9.23 11.18
C PHE A 305 19.17 -8.60 10.46
N ALA A 306 19.00 -7.44 9.84
CA ALA A 306 20.08 -6.73 9.16
C ALA A 306 21.18 -6.22 10.10
N LYS A 307 20.88 -6.05 11.41
CA LYS A 307 21.87 -5.67 12.42
C LYS A 307 22.56 -6.87 13.07
N VAL A 308 21.85 -7.99 13.20
CA VAL A 308 22.32 -9.17 13.91
C VAL A 308 23.10 -10.10 12.98
N LEU A 309 22.69 -10.20 11.71
CA LEU A 309 23.30 -11.09 10.73
C LEU A 309 24.31 -10.34 9.85
N GLU A 310 25.42 -11.00 9.55
CA GLU A 310 26.38 -10.51 8.55
C GLU A 310 25.94 -10.96 7.14
N ARG A 311 25.65 -10.00 6.28
CA ARG A 311 25.16 -10.24 4.93
C ARG A 311 26.12 -11.11 4.09
N GLY A 312 25.59 -12.11 3.43
CA GLY A 312 26.32 -12.95 2.49
C GLY A 312 27.36 -13.88 3.12
N ARG A 313 27.34 -14.03 4.44
CA ARG A 313 28.22 -14.97 5.15
C ARG A 313 27.49 -16.24 5.57
N ASP A 314 28.21 -17.34 5.49
CA ASP A 314 27.71 -18.62 5.99
C ASP A 314 27.48 -18.60 7.50
N VAL A 315 26.48 -19.33 7.96
CA VAL A 315 26.09 -19.45 9.37
C VAL A 315 27.28 -19.84 10.26
N LYS A 316 28.16 -20.74 9.79
CA LYS A 316 29.34 -21.20 10.56
C LYS A 316 30.42 -20.12 10.77
N SER A 317 30.46 -19.12 9.90
CA SER A 317 31.46 -18.04 9.94
C SER A 317 31.03 -16.85 10.78
N GLN A 318 29.79 -16.86 11.26
CA GLN A 318 29.22 -15.80 12.11
C GLN A 318 29.24 -16.18 13.58
N LYS A 319 29.04 -15.20 14.46
CA LYS A 319 28.92 -15.43 15.89
C LYS A 319 27.70 -16.30 16.19
N GLN A 320 27.94 -17.47 16.79
CA GLN A 320 26.86 -18.45 17.00
C GLN A 320 25.75 -17.96 17.94
N GLU A 321 26.05 -17.04 18.85
CA GLU A 321 25.05 -16.39 19.71
C GLU A 321 24.07 -15.54 18.88
N ASP A 322 24.58 -14.75 17.94
CA ASP A 322 23.77 -13.87 17.07
C ASP A 322 22.90 -14.71 16.14
N VAL A 323 23.46 -15.78 15.59
CA VAL A 323 22.72 -16.75 14.75
C VAL A 323 21.62 -17.45 15.54
N ALA A 324 21.92 -17.85 16.79
CA ALA A 324 20.94 -18.47 17.68
C ALA A 324 19.72 -17.56 17.95
N ILE A 325 20.02 -16.31 18.31
CA ILE A 325 18.97 -15.30 18.55
C ILE A 325 18.16 -15.04 17.27
N ALA A 326 18.82 -14.90 16.13
CA ALA A 326 18.13 -14.70 14.85
C ALA A 326 17.23 -15.89 14.49
N ALA A 327 17.69 -17.13 14.72
CA ALA A 327 16.90 -18.33 14.46
C ALA A 327 15.67 -18.44 15.38
N GLU A 328 15.84 -18.15 16.68
CA GLU A 328 14.74 -18.17 17.65
C GLU A 328 13.69 -17.09 17.32
N VAL A 329 14.14 -15.88 17.03
CA VAL A 329 13.24 -14.78 16.64
C VAL A 329 12.50 -15.13 15.36
N LEU A 330 13.18 -15.68 14.34
CA LEU A 330 12.53 -16.09 13.09
C LEU A 330 11.48 -17.18 13.33
N GLU A 331 11.78 -18.18 14.16
CA GLU A 331 10.84 -19.26 14.53
C GLU A 331 9.58 -18.68 15.20
N CYS A 332 9.75 -17.79 16.17
CA CYS A 332 8.65 -17.13 16.88
C CYS A 332 7.81 -16.23 15.96
N LEU A 333 8.46 -15.49 15.06
CA LEU A 333 7.75 -14.63 14.10
C LEU A 333 6.95 -15.43 13.09
N LEU A 334 7.53 -16.50 12.52
CA LEU A 334 6.82 -17.39 11.61
C LEU A 334 5.61 -18.02 12.29
N LYS A 335 5.77 -18.43 13.56
CA LYS A 335 4.65 -18.94 14.37
C LYS A 335 3.58 -17.89 14.60
N LEU A 336 3.97 -16.67 14.96
CA LEU A 336 3.05 -15.57 15.20
C LEU A 336 2.19 -15.26 13.97
N VAL A 337 2.85 -15.03 12.83
CA VAL A 337 2.11 -14.66 11.61
C VAL A 337 1.28 -15.83 11.07
N LEU A 338 1.73 -17.06 11.26
CA LEU A 338 0.96 -18.26 10.91
C LEU A 338 -0.32 -18.36 11.75
N VAL A 339 -0.22 -18.22 13.07
CA VAL A 339 -1.39 -18.28 13.98
C VAL A 339 -2.38 -17.18 13.66
N VAL A 340 -1.92 -15.94 13.54
CA VAL A 340 -2.77 -14.79 13.19
C VAL A 340 -3.41 -14.98 11.80
N GLY A 341 -2.63 -15.41 10.81
CA GLY A 341 -3.13 -15.67 9.46
C GLY A 341 -4.16 -16.80 9.40
N LEU A 342 -3.98 -17.88 10.16
CA LEU A 342 -4.95 -18.98 10.26
C LEU A 342 -6.25 -18.53 10.93
N ILE A 343 -6.16 -17.75 11.99
CA ILE A 343 -7.36 -17.17 12.65
C ILE A 343 -8.12 -16.30 11.64
N ILE A 344 -7.44 -15.41 10.92
CA ILE A 344 -8.06 -14.55 9.90
C ILE A 344 -8.68 -15.39 8.78
N SER A 345 -8.01 -16.44 8.33
CA SER A 345 -8.52 -17.32 7.26
C SER A 345 -9.80 -18.03 7.68
N VAL A 346 -9.83 -18.61 8.90
CA VAL A 346 -10.99 -19.36 9.41
C VAL A 346 -12.18 -18.44 9.70
N PHE A 347 -11.97 -17.39 10.48
CA PHE A 347 -13.07 -16.49 10.86
C PHE A 347 -13.45 -15.55 9.70
N GLY A 348 -12.50 -15.11 8.90
CA GLY A 348 -12.78 -14.34 7.69
C GLY A 348 -13.65 -15.09 6.69
N TYR A 349 -13.53 -16.42 6.60
CA TYR A 349 -14.39 -17.22 5.75
C TYR A 349 -15.86 -17.14 6.20
N ALA A 350 -16.15 -17.43 7.46
CA ALA A 350 -17.52 -17.50 7.99
C ALA A 350 -18.17 -16.11 8.19
N PHE A 351 -17.39 -15.06 8.37
CA PHE A 351 -17.87 -13.70 8.61
C PHE A 351 -17.80 -12.78 7.39
N SER A 352 -17.35 -13.27 6.23
CA SER A 352 -17.22 -12.46 5.01
C SER A 352 -18.54 -11.84 4.56
N HIS A 353 -19.62 -12.60 4.58
CA HIS A 353 -20.94 -12.11 4.18
C HIS A 353 -21.43 -11.01 5.13
N LEU A 354 -21.37 -11.26 6.43
CA LEU A 354 -21.79 -10.31 7.46
C LEU A 354 -20.94 -9.02 7.42
N ALA A 355 -19.62 -9.15 7.27
CA ALA A 355 -18.72 -8.01 7.19
C ALA A 355 -19.04 -7.11 6.00
N LEU A 356 -19.29 -7.68 4.83
CA LEU A 356 -19.63 -6.93 3.62
C LEU A 356 -21.04 -6.31 3.70
N ASP A 357 -21.99 -7.01 4.32
CA ASP A 357 -23.34 -6.48 4.53
C ASP A 357 -23.33 -5.28 5.47
N LEU A 358 -22.55 -5.33 6.54
CA LEU A 358 -22.37 -4.21 7.46
C LEU A 358 -21.62 -3.04 6.80
N TYR A 359 -20.64 -3.32 5.96
CA TYR A 359 -19.79 -2.30 5.31
C TYR A 359 -20.50 -1.58 4.17
N GLY A 360 -21.05 -2.32 3.20
CA GLY A 360 -21.64 -1.78 1.97
C GLY A 360 -23.08 -2.22 1.68
N GLY A 361 -23.71 -2.95 2.63
CA GLY A 361 -25.07 -3.47 2.46
C GLY A 361 -25.16 -4.53 1.36
N SER A 362 -26.37 -4.71 0.83
CA SER A 362 -26.68 -5.70 -0.20
C SER A 362 -25.87 -5.53 -1.49
N LEU A 363 -25.35 -4.33 -1.77
CA LEU A 363 -24.52 -4.07 -2.94
C LEU A 363 -23.23 -4.90 -2.95
N LEU A 364 -22.64 -5.15 -1.78
CA LEU A 364 -21.44 -5.96 -1.63
C LEU A 364 -21.73 -7.38 -1.14
N SER A 365 -22.74 -7.58 -0.31
CA SER A 365 -23.07 -8.89 0.23
C SER A 365 -23.80 -9.78 -0.77
N SER A 366 -24.45 -9.22 -1.78
CA SER A 366 -25.03 -9.98 -2.89
C SER A 366 -23.98 -10.26 -3.99
N GLY A 367 -24.04 -11.43 -4.62
CA GLY A 367 -23.15 -11.79 -5.72
C GLY A 367 -21.75 -12.29 -5.29
N ALA A 368 -20.69 -11.88 -6.00
CA ALA A 368 -19.34 -12.42 -5.83
C ALA A 368 -18.59 -11.88 -4.59
N GLY A 369 -19.05 -10.80 -3.97
CA GLY A 369 -18.35 -10.12 -2.87
C GLY A 369 -17.94 -11.05 -1.71
N PRO A 370 -18.88 -11.79 -1.08
CA PRO A 370 -18.55 -12.71 0.01
C PRO A 370 -17.54 -13.79 -0.39
N THR A 371 -17.68 -14.35 -1.58
CA THR A 371 -16.75 -15.34 -2.11
C THR A 371 -15.34 -14.74 -2.28
N LEU A 372 -15.25 -13.53 -2.84
CA LEU A 372 -13.98 -12.83 -2.97
C LEU A 372 -13.30 -12.60 -1.61
N LEU A 373 -14.05 -12.14 -0.61
CA LEU A 373 -13.49 -11.88 0.72
C LEU A 373 -13.07 -13.18 1.43
N ARG A 374 -13.78 -14.29 1.22
CA ARG A 374 -13.39 -15.62 1.70
C ARG A 374 -12.03 -16.05 1.15
N PHE A 375 -11.86 -15.98 -0.18
CA PHE A 375 -10.58 -16.29 -0.82
C PHE A 375 -9.49 -15.31 -0.39
N TYR A 376 -9.82 -14.04 -0.24
CA TYR A 376 -8.88 -13.02 0.21
C TYR A 376 -8.40 -13.27 1.64
N SER A 377 -9.28 -13.72 2.53
CA SER A 377 -8.91 -14.09 3.91
C SER A 377 -7.85 -15.20 3.95
N SER A 378 -7.93 -16.17 3.05
CA SER A 378 -6.91 -17.21 2.88
C SER A 378 -5.62 -16.65 2.24
N TYR A 379 -5.73 -15.70 1.32
CA TYR A 379 -4.59 -15.02 0.74
C TYR A 379 -3.81 -14.18 1.77
N VAL A 380 -4.49 -13.60 2.77
CA VAL A 380 -3.85 -12.87 3.88
C VAL A 380 -2.88 -13.75 4.66
N LEU A 381 -3.15 -15.04 4.82
CA LEU A 381 -2.23 -16.00 5.42
C LEU A 381 -0.92 -16.12 4.61
N LEU A 382 -1.03 -16.21 3.28
CA LEU A 382 0.15 -16.25 2.42
C LEU A 382 0.93 -14.93 2.47
N LEU A 383 0.25 -13.79 2.49
CA LEU A 383 0.91 -12.47 2.65
C LEU A 383 1.71 -12.41 3.95
N ALA A 384 1.14 -12.88 5.05
CA ALA A 384 1.79 -12.89 6.36
C ALA A 384 3.07 -13.72 6.40
N VAL A 385 3.01 -14.94 5.84
CA VAL A 385 4.17 -15.85 5.76
C VAL A 385 5.22 -15.29 4.81
N ASN A 386 4.80 -14.77 3.64
CA ASN A 386 5.71 -14.17 2.66
C ASN A 386 6.50 -13.01 3.28
N GLY A 387 5.82 -12.09 3.97
CA GLY A 387 6.45 -10.91 4.56
C GLY A 387 7.59 -11.28 5.51
N VAL A 388 7.37 -12.21 6.43
CA VAL A 388 8.40 -12.62 7.40
C VAL A 388 9.53 -13.41 6.72
N THR A 389 9.22 -14.32 5.79
CA THR A 389 10.25 -15.09 5.09
C THR A 389 11.13 -14.20 4.21
N GLU A 390 10.56 -13.26 3.46
CA GLU A 390 11.32 -12.29 2.66
C GLU A 390 12.11 -11.32 3.51
N CYS A 391 11.55 -10.86 4.63
CA CYS A 391 12.23 -10.00 5.59
C CYS A 391 13.59 -10.59 6.03
N PHE A 392 13.61 -11.88 6.40
CA PHE A 392 14.83 -12.60 6.75
C PHE A 392 15.76 -12.75 5.54
N VAL A 393 15.23 -13.20 4.41
CA VAL A 393 15.99 -13.45 3.18
C VAL A 393 16.72 -12.20 2.71
N PHE A 394 16.04 -11.05 2.63
CA PHE A 394 16.66 -9.78 2.23
C PHE A 394 17.68 -9.25 3.24
N ALA A 395 17.56 -9.61 4.52
CA ALA A 395 18.55 -9.24 5.52
C ALA A 395 19.82 -10.11 5.44
N ALA A 396 19.70 -11.40 5.13
CA ALA A 396 20.78 -12.36 5.12
C ALA A 396 21.55 -12.45 3.79
N MET A 397 20.87 -12.23 2.64
CA MET A 397 21.48 -12.32 1.31
C MET A 397 22.58 -11.30 1.07
N SER A 398 23.62 -11.71 0.35
CA SER A 398 24.62 -10.83 -0.26
C SER A 398 23.99 -9.93 -1.33
N GLN A 399 24.62 -8.83 -1.70
CA GLN A 399 24.12 -7.92 -2.73
C GLN A 399 23.90 -8.63 -4.08
N GLY A 400 24.85 -9.49 -4.48
CA GLY A 400 24.71 -10.23 -5.73
C GLY A 400 23.59 -11.27 -5.73
N GLU A 401 23.25 -11.85 -4.57
CA GLU A 401 22.09 -12.74 -4.41
C GLU A 401 20.78 -11.96 -4.44
N VAL A 402 20.73 -10.77 -3.83
CA VAL A 402 19.58 -9.86 -3.91
C VAL A 402 19.29 -9.45 -5.36
N ASP A 403 20.33 -9.13 -6.14
CA ASP A 403 20.15 -8.76 -7.55
C ASP A 403 19.59 -9.93 -8.38
N LYS A 404 20.06 -11.15 -8.14
CA LYS A 404 19.51 -12.36 -8.76
C LYS A 404 18.05 -12.61 -8.33
N TYR A 405 17.78 -12.44 -7.05
CA TYR A 405 16.41 -12.57 -6.53
C TYR A 405 15.46 -11.55 -7.13
N ASN A 406 15.89 -10.29 -7.29
CA ASN A 406 15.11 -9.26 -7.95
C ASN A 406 14.76 -9.63 -9.40
N LEU A 407 15.66 -10.27 -10.12
CA LEU A 407 15.39 -10.79 -11.47
C LEU A 407 14.32 -11.90 -11.45
N VAL A 408 14.42 -12.83 -10.48
CA VAL A 408 13.39 -13.87 -10.29
C VAL A 408 12.04 -13.23 -9.94
N MET A 409 12.02 -12.22 -9.07
CA MET A 409 10.82 -11.48 -8.71
C MET A 409 10.18 -10.78 -9.90
N LEU A 410 10.99 -10.23 -10.80
CA LEU A 410 10.54 -9.63 -12.05
C LEU A 410 9.86 -10.69 -12.95
N ALA A 411 10.49 -11.84 -13.13
CA ALA A 411 9.94 -12.93 -13.92
C ALA A 411 8.62 -13.46 -13.32
N LEU A 412 8.55 -13.63 -12.00
CA LEU A 412 7.32 -14.02 -11.29
C LEU A 412 6.21 -12.98 -11.45
N SER A 413 6.54 -11.68 -11.42
CA SER A 413 5.56 -10.61 -11.60
C SER A 413 5.01 -10.56 -13.02
N LEU A 414 5.85 -10.80 -14.03
CA LEU A 414 5.38 -10.92 -15.42
C LEU A 414 4.52 -12.16 -15.62
N SER A 415 4.92 -13.30 -15.05
CA SER A 415 4.12 -14.52 -15.05
C SER A 415 2.78 -14.33 -14.34
N PHE A 416 2.75 -13.56 -13.27
CA PHE A 416 1.52 -13.19 -12.56
C PHE A 416 0.54 -12.42 -13.45
N LEU A 417 0.99 -11.48 -14.26
CA LEU A 417 0.11 -10.74 -15.18
C LEU A 417 -0.57 -11.69 -16.19
N PHE A 418 0.20 -12.63 -16.74
CA PHE A 418 -0.34 -13.65 -17.64
C PHE A 418 -1.32 -14.60 -16.91
N LEU A 419 -0.93 -15.07 -15.72
CA LEU A 419 -1.76 -15.96 -14.91
C LEU A 419 -3.06 -15.29 -14.45
N SER A 420 -3.00 -14.02 -14.07
CA SER A 420 -4.19 -13.25 -13.67
C SER A 420 -5.18 -13.13 -14.80
N TYR A 421 -4.72 -12.91 -16.03
CA TYR A 421 -5.59 -12.92 -17.21
C TYR A 421 -6.24 -14.29 -17.42
N MET A 422 -5.47 -15.37 -17.46
CA MET A 422 -5.95 -16.73 -17.70
C MET A 422 -6.92 -17.20 -16.62
N LEU A 423 -6.57 -17.00 -15.35
CA LEU A 423 -7.42 -17.43 -14.23
C LEU A 423 -8.68 -16.58 -14.09
N THR A 424 -8.63 -15.30 -14.46
CA THR A 424 -9.83 -14.44 -14.41
C THR A 424 -10.80 -14.81 -15.54
N TRP A 425 -10.29 -15.19 -16.70
CA TRP A 425 -11.13 -15.71 -17.77
C TRP A 425 -11.88 -16.98 -17.36
N TRP A 426 -11.28 -17.84 -16.53
CA TRP A 426 -11.87 -19.10 -16.06
C TRP A 426 -12.73 -18.94 -14.79
N ALA A 427 -12.27 -18.18 -13.79
CA ALA A 427 -12.86 -18.10 -12.44
C ALA A 427 -13.42 -16.69 -12.11
N GLY A 428 -13.57 -15.80 -13.10
CA GLY A 428 -14.01 -14.44 -12.86
C GLY A 428 -13.07 -13.66 -11.93
N SER A 429 -13.60 -12.77 -11.12
CA SER A 429 -12.84 -11.92 -10.21
C SER A 429 -12.03 -12.69 -9.14
N VAL A 430 -12.44 -13.91 -8.79
CA VAL A 430 -11.66 -14.81 -7.91
C VAL A 430 -10.32 -15.19 -8.53
N GLY A 431 -10.26 -15.23 -9.87
CA GLY A 431 -9.04 -15.54 -10.62
C GLY A 431 -7.85 -14.66 -10.27
N PHE A 432 -8.07 -13.37 -9.99
CA PHE A 432 -7.01 -12.46 -9.53
C PHE A 432 -6.45 -12.89 -8.17
N ILE A 433 -7.31 -13.27 -7.23
CA ILE A 433 -6.88 -13.73 -5.91
C ILE A 433 -6.10 -15.03 -6.01
N LEU A 434 -6.55 -15.96 -6.86
CA LEU A 434 -5.85 -17.21 -7.12
C LEU A 434 -4.47 -16.98 -7.76
N ALA A 435 -4.36 -16.06 -8.72
CA ALA A 435 -3.09 -15.67 -9.31
C ALA A 435 -2.14 -15.08 -8.26
N ASN A 436 -2.65 -14.23 -7.38
CA ASN A 436 -1.91 -13.70 -6.24
C ASN A 436 -1.44 -14.79 -5.28
N CYS A 437 -2.30 -15.76 -4.96
CA CYS A 437 -1.95 -16.90 -4.12
C CYS A 437 -0.82 -17.72 -4.72
N LEU A 438 -0.87 -18.00 -6.03
CA LEU A 438 0.19 -18.73 -6.73
C LEU A 438 1.50 -17.94 -6.74
N ASN A 439 1.46 -16.66 -7.07
CA ASN A 439 2.64 -15.80 -7.05
C ASN A 439 3.28 -15.75 -5.66
N MET A 440 2.49 -15.52 -4.60
CA MET A 440 2.99 -15.53 -3.23
C MET A 440 3.49 -16.91 -2.80
N GLY A 441 2.82 -17.98 -3.19
CA GLY A 441 3.26 -19.34 -2.92
C GLY A 441 4.65 -19.64 -3.50
N LEU A 442 4.92 -19.22 -4.74
CA LEU A 442 6.24 -19.37 -5.37
C LEU A 442 7.32 -18.54 -4.66
N ARG A 443 6.99 -17.31 -4.24
CA ARG A 443 7.90 -16.45 -3.45
C ARG A 443 8.22 -17.09 -2.09
N ILE A 444 7.20 -17.56 -1.38
CA ILE A 444 7.37 -18.28 -0.11
C ILE A 444 8.25 -19.50 -0.31
N LEU A 445 7.99 -20.31 -1.34
CA LEU A 445 8.79 -21.50 -1.64
C LEU A 445 10.27 -21.15 -1.84
N HIS A 446 10.55 -20.12 -2.64
CA HIS A 446 11.92 -19.64 -2.84
C HIS A 446 12.56 -19.20 -1.52
N SER A 447 11.86 -18.42 -0.71
CA SER A 447 12.38 -17.92 0.57
C SER A 447 12.59 -19.05 1.59
N VAL A 448 11.66 -20.00 1.68
CA VAL A 448 11.77 -21.17 2.55
C VAL A 448 12.95 -22.07 2.14
N LEU A 449 13.16 -22.28 0.83
CA LEU A 449 14.32 -23.02 0.33
C LEU A 449 15.64 -22.32 0.67
N TYR A 450 15.68 -20.98 0.57
CA TYR A 450 16.85 -20.20 0.98
C TYR A 450 17.11 -20.35 2.49
N ILE A 451 16.10 -20.15 3.33
CA ILE A 451 16.19 -20.28 4.79
C ILE A 451 16.64 -21.70 5.16
N HIS A 452 16.07 -22.72 4.51
CA HIS A 452 16.46 -24.11 4.75
C HIS A 452 17.93 -24.35 4.45
N ARG A 453 18.42 -23.88 3.30
CA ARG A 453 19.83 -24.01 2.90
C ARG A 453 20.75 -23.21 3.83
N TYR A 454 20.35 -22.02 4.20
CA TYR A 454 21.11 -21.16 5.12
C TYR A 454 21.36 -21.84 6.47
N PHE A 455 20.33 -22.46 7.07
CA PHE A 455 20.45 -23.16 8.36
C PHE A 455 20.80 -24.66 8.24
N LEU A 456 21.02 -25.19 7.04
CA LEU A 456 21.27 -26.61 6.84
C LEU A 456 22.49 -27.12 7.63
N SER A 457 23.53 -26.30 7.73
CA SER A 457 24.78 -26.62 8.42
C SER A 457 24.77 -26.31 9.92
N SER A 458 23.65 -25.87 10.46
CA SER A 458 23.47 -25.45 11.88
C SER A 458 22.54 -26.43 12.61
N GLN A 459 22.58 -26.35 13.96
CA GLN A 459 21.62 -27.08 14.81
C GLN A 459 20.22 -26.43 14.85
N TRP A 460 20.08 -25.21 14.33
CA TRP A 460 18.85 -24.42 14.40
C TRP A 460 17.92 -24.75 13.23
N LYS A 461 16.60 -24.84 13.52
CA LYS A 461 15.57 -25.16 12.52
C LYS A 461 14.40 -24.18 12.63
N PRO A 462 14.56 -22.90 12.27
CA PRO A 462 13.52 -21.87 12.46
C PRO A 462 12.25 -22.13 11.67
N LEU A 463 12.30 -22.91 10.59
CA LEU A 463 11.10 -23.30 9.82
C LEU A 463 10.10 -24.15 10.61
N ARG A 464 10.47 -24.66 11.79
CA ARG A 464 9.51 -25.27 12.74
C ARG A 464 8.40 -24.29 13.17
N GLY A 465 8.66 -23.00 13.10
CA GLY A 465 7.63 -21.98 13.31
C GLY A 465 6.43 -22.09 12.36
N LEU A 466 6.58 -22.72 11.19
CA LEU A 466 5.49 -22.97 10.25
C LEU A 466 4.64 -24.21 10.59
N LEU A 467 4.97 -24.95 11.64
CA LEU A 467 4.23 -26.14 12.08
C LEU A 467 3.37 -25.82 13.30
N PRO A 468 2.05 -25.59 13.13
CA PRO A 468 1.16 -25.33 14.26
C PRO A 468 0.99 -26.58 15.13
N SER A 469 0.64 -26.37 16.42
CA SER A 469 0.37 -27.49 17.33
C SER A 469 -0.91 -28.24 16.91
N PRO A 470 -0.99 -29.57 17.14
CA PRO A 470 -2.18 -30.37 16.79
C PRO A 470 -3.46 -29.88 17.50
N LEU A 471 -3.35 -29.44 18.76
CA LEU A 471 -4.50 -28.91 19.50
C LEU A 471 -5.00 -27.61 18.89
N LEU A 472 -4.10 -26.71 18.46
CA LEU A 472 -4.47 -25.49 17.75
C LEU A 472 -5.17 -25.79 16.42
N LEU A 473 -4.66 -26.75 15.65
CA LEU A 473 -5.29 -27.20 14.40
C LEU A 473 -6.70 -27.76 14.65
N LEU A 474 -6.85 -28.58 15.69
CA LEU A 474 -8.15 -29.10 16.08
C LEU A 474 -9.12 -27.98 16.48
N ALA A 475 -8.68 -27.03 17.32
CA ALA A 475 -9.50 -25.90 17.74
C ALA A 475 -9.93 -25.03 16.54
N LEU A 476 -9.03 -24.79 15.58
CA LEU A 476 -9.33 -24.06 14.36
C LEU A 476 -10.30 -24.83 13.45
N ALA A 477 -10.12 -26.15 13.29
CA ALA A 477 -11.01 -26.98 12.49
C ALA A 477 -12.44 -27.02 13.08
N VAL A 478 -12.54 -27.23 14.40
CA VAL A 478 -13.84 -27.17 15.11
C VAL A 478 -14.48 -25.78 14.95
N SER A 479 -13.71 -24.72 15.14
CA SER A 479 -14.20 -23.34 14.97
C SER A 479 -14.67 -23.08 13.54
N ALA A 480 -13.94 -23.58 12.52
CA ALA A 480 -14.33 -23.44 11.11
C ALA A 480 -15.69 -24.10 10.83
N VAL A 481 -15.89 -25.34 11.33
CA VAL A 481 -17.15 -26.05 11.15
C VAL A 481 -18.29 -25.35 11.89
N VAL A 482 -18.09 -25.01 13.17
CA VAL A 482 -19.13 -24.37 14.01
C VAL A 482 -19.53 -23.00 13.44
N THR A 483 -18.58 -22.19 13.04
CA THR A 483 -18.86 -20.85 12.47
C THR A 483 -19.49 -20.93 11.09
N ALA A 484 -19.10 -21.88 10.24
CA ALA A 484 -19.74 -22.10 8.94
C ALA A 484 -21.18 -22.59 9.07
N LEU A 485 -21.45 -23.53 10.00
CA LEU A 485 -22.82 -23.96 10.32
C LEU A 485 -23.64 -22.79 10.88
N SER A 486 -23.06 -22.01 11.80
CA SER A 486 -23.70 -20.81 12.36
C SER A 486 -24.01 -19.76 11.28
N GLU A 487 -23.16 -19.59 10.28
CA GLU A 487 -23.43 -18.71 9.14
C GLU A 487 -24.67 -19.19 8.38
N GLY A 488 -24.73 -20.49 8.04
CA GLY A 488 -25.86 -21.06 7.30
C GLY A 488 -27.21 -21.02 8.02
N VAL A 489 -27.20 -21.02 9.37
CA VAL A 489 -28.43 -21.04 10.17
C VAL A 489 -28.88 -19.63 10.60
N PHE A 490 -27.95 -18.76 10.98
CA PHE A 490 -28.23 -17.50 11.67
C PHE A 490 -27.90 -16.24 10.83
N CYS A 491 -27.08 -16.34 9.80
CA CYS A 491 -26.70 -15.20 8.96
C CYS A 491 -27.62 -15.16 7.72
N CYS A 492 -27.94 -14.06 7.18
CA CYS A 492 -27.87 -12.63 7.44
C CYS A 492 -29.24 -12.01 7.11
N ASP A 493 -30.21 -12.85 6.61
CA ASP A 493 -31.53 -12.41 6.14
C ASP A 493 -32.58 -12.34 7.26
N SER A 494 -32.31 -12.95 8.39
CA SER A 494 -33.30 -13.25 9.46
C SER A 494 -33.33 -12.21 10.61
N GLY A 495 -32.78 -11.00 10.39
CA GLY A 495 -32.86 -9.92 11.38
C GLY A 495 -31.64 -9.81 12.33
N TRP A 496 -31.55 -8.68 13.04
CA TRP A 496 -30.39 -8.32 13.87
C TRP A 496 -30.12 -9.27 15.04
N LEU A 497 -31.15 -9.86 15.61
CA LEU A 497 -30.99 -10.78 16.74
C LEU A 497 -30.18 -12.03 16.34
N LEU A 498 -30.51 -12.62 15.19
CA LEU A 498 -29.80 -13.81 14.71
C LEU A 498 -28.38 -13.49 14.26
N ARG A 499 -28.14 -12.30 13.70
CA ARG A 499 -26.78 -11.80 13.42
C ARG A 499 -25.94 -11.69 14.71
N LEU A 500 -26.53 -11.21 15.81
CA LEU A 500 -25.86 -11.17 17.12
C LEU A 500 -25.55 -12.56 17.67
N VAL A 501 -26.45 -13.55 17.47
CA VAL A 501 -26.19 -14.95 17.82
C VAL A 501 -24.97 -15.47 17.04
N HIS A 502 -24.92 -15.24 15.72
CA HIS A 502 -23.77 -15.64 14.88
C HIS A 502 -22.47 -15.01 15.37
N ILE A 503 -22.47 -13.71 15.68
CA ILE A 503 -21.30 -13.00 16.25
C ILE A 503 -20.89 -13.62 17.59
N SER A 504 -21.86 -13.95 18.47
CA SER A 504 -21.59 -14.55 19.79
C SER A 504 -20.97 -15.94 19.68
N VAL A 505 -21.45 -16.76 18.73
CA VAL A 505 -20.84 -18.07 18.39
C VAL A 505 -19.40 -17.88 17.93
N GLY A 506 -19.15 -16.92 17.03
CA GLY A 506 -17.79 -16.61 16.57
C GLY A 506 -16.87 -16.15 17.70
N ALA A 507 -17.37 -15.29 18.59
CA ALA A 507 -16.61 -14.83 19.75
C ALA A 507 -16.24 -15.99 20.68
N ALA A 508 -17.16 -16.90 20.96
CA ALA A 508 -16.91 -18.09 21.77
C ALA A 508 -15.87 -19.03 21.12
N CYS A 509 -15.98 -19.26 19.81
CA CYS A 509 -14.99 -20.03 19.06
C CYS A 509 -13.61 -19.36 19.09
N LEU A 510 -13.53 -18.04 18.89
CA LEU A 510 -12.29 -17.29 18.96
C LEU A 510 -11.63 -17.38 20.33
N LEU A 511 -12.40 -17.26 21.40
CA LEU A 511 -11.91 -17.46 22.77
C LEU A 511 -11.34 -18.89 22.94
N GLY A 512 -12.01 -19.90 22.43
CA GLY A 512 -11.52 -21.29 22.45
C GLY A 512 -10.18 -21.43 21.71
N VAL A 513 -10.03 -20.84 20.53
CA VAL A 513 -8.78 -20.82 19.78
C VAL A 513 -7.68 -20.08 20.53
N LEU A 514 -7.98 -18.92 21.14
CA LEU A 514 -7.01 -18.16 21.94
C LEU A 514 -6.54 -18.95 23.15
N VAL A 515 -7.44 -19.67 23.85
CA VAL A 515 -7.08 -20.58 24.94
C VAL A 515 -6.16 -21.71 24.43
N ALA A 516 -6.46 -22.31 23.28
CA ALA A 516 -5.60 -23.32 22.68
C ALA A 516 -4.19 -22.76 22.38
N VAL A 517 -4.07 -21.55 21.85
CA VAL A 517 -2.79 -20.85 21.64
C VAL A 517 -2.05 -20.64 22.96
N LEU A 518 -2.76 -20.18 24.01
CA LEU A 518 -2.16 -19.94 25.33
C LEU A 518 -1.61 -21.24 25.97
N LEU A 519 -2.26 -22.36 25.75
CA LEU A 519 -1.87 -23.65 26.32
C LEU A 519 -0.72 -24.32 25.52
N THR A 520 -0.66 -24.14 24.22
CA THR A 520 0.26 -24.91 23.36
C THR A 520 1.47 -24.12 22.86
N GLU A 521 1.32 -22.82 22.64
CA GLU A 521 2.37 -22.00 22.03
C GLU A 521 3.09 -21.13 23.09
N THR A 522 3.55 -21.80 24.17
CA THR A 522 4.15 -21.11 25.32
C THR A 522 5.39 -20.29 24.99
N ARG A 523 6.23 -20.75 24.04
CA ARG A 523 7.40 -20.01 23.54
C ARG A 523 7.00 -18.71 22.86
N LEU A 524 5.96 -18.76 22.02
CA LEU A 524 5.42 -17.59 21.33
C LEU A 524 4.92 -16.55 22.35
N ILE A 525 4.20 -17.00 23.37
CA ILE A 525 3.65 -16.10 24.41
C ILE A 525 4.77 -15.46 25.22
N GLN A 526 5.78 -16.24 25.58
CA GLN A 526 6.97 -15.73 26.27
C GLN A 526 7.70 -14.68 25.41
N PHE A 527 7.87 -14.94 24.12
CA PHE A 527 8.44 -13.99 23.16
C PHE A 527 7.65 -12.69 23.07
N ILE A 528 6.32 -12.77 22.93
CA ILE A 528 5.45 -11.59 22.91
C ILE A 528 5.58 -10.78 24.21
N ARG A 529 5.56 -11.46 25.35
CA ARG A 529 5.63 -10.81 26.66
C ARG A 529 6.99 -10.14 26.90
N THR A 530 8.09 -10.74 26.46
CA THR A 530 9.44 -10.25 26.73
C THR A 530 9.92 -9.25 25.69
N GLN A 531 9.60 -9.44 24.42
CA GLN A 531 10.17 -8.64 23.32
C GLN A 531 9.20 -7.59 22.75
N LEU A 532 7.91 -7.87 22.71
CA LEU A 532 6.94 -6.95 22.12
C LEU A 532 6.27 -6.03 23.15
N LEU A 533 6.13 -6.46 24.41
CA LEU A 533 5.42 -5.70 25.48
C LEU A 533 6.31 -4.96 26.51
N PRO A 534 7.64 -4.94 26.47
CA PRO A 534 8.45 -4.38 27.56
C PRO A 534 8.33 -2.86 27.73
N LYS A 535 7.77 -2.12 26.78
CA LYS A 535 7.68 -0.64 26.83
C LYS A 535 6.65 -0.10 27.83
N TYR A 536 5.68 -0.90 28.26
CA TYR A 536 4.63 -0.43 29.17
C TYR A 536 5.06 -0.44 30.67
N ARG A 537 6.09 -1.21 31.05
CA ARG A 537 6.48 -1.38 32.45
C ARG A 537 7.50 -0.35 32.96
N LYS A 538 8.17 0.41 32.09
CA LYS A 538 9.20 1.42 32.48
C LYS A 538 8.66 2.84 32.71
N LYS A 539 7.34 3.07 32.66
CA LYS A 539 6.73 4.38 32.95
C LYS A 539 6.14 4.51 34.37
N HIS A 540 6.22 3.48 35.19
CA HIS A 540 5.67 3.47 36.55
C HIS A 540 6.64 2.98 37.64
N THR A 541 7.97 3.09 37.42
CA THR A 541 8.96 2.98 38.50
C THR A 541 9.86 4.23 38.47
#